data_d157a739368aef55b5f7228cc77de9b4
#
_entry.id   d157a739368aef55b5f7228cc77de9b4
#
_cell.length_a   1.000
_cell.length_b   1.000
_cell.length_c   1.000
_cell.angle_alpha   90.00
_cell.angle_beta   90.00
_cell.angle_gamma   90.00
#
_symmetry.space_group_name_H-M   'P 1'
#
loop_
_entity.id
_entity.type
_entity.pdbx_description
1 polymer ?
#
loop_
_entity_poly.entity_id
_entity_poly.type
_entity_poly.pdbx_seq_one_letter_code
_entity_poly.pdbx_strand_id
1 'polypeptide(L)'
;MTTREIGMLGEKIAAKYLKKSGFRILERNKHYSHNELDIVARNKHFLLFVEVKTRSFSGIELQNDYGIPSSAVTREKQKRLLCAARDYIRANGTKNRQPRMDVIEIYLEKDSKKIIKINHIENAFGVKSTF
;
A
#
# COMPACT_ATOMS: atom_id res chain seq x y z
N MET A 1 -20.95 4.02 3.23
CA MET A 1 -19.63 4.61 2.95
C MET A 1 -19.39 4.75 1.45
N THR A 2 -18.81 5.86 1.06
CA THR A 2 -18.37 6.06 -0.32
C THR A 2 -17.11 5.24 -0.60
N THR A 3 -16.78 5.10 -1.86
CA THR A 3 -15.53 4.44 -2.29
C THR A 3 -14.31 5.13 -1.68
N ARG A 4 -14.35 6.47 -1.62
CA ARG A 4 -13.28 7.26 -1.02
C ARG A 4 -13.12 6.96 0.46
N GLU A 5 -14.23 6.88 1.19
CA GLU A 5 -14.21 6.60 2.62
C GLU A 5 -13.69 5.19 2.90
N ILE A 6 -14.06 4.23 2.07
CA ILE A 6 -13.55 2.85 2.17
C ILE A 6 -12.04 2.82 1.93
N GLY A 7 -11.57 3.56 0.92
CA GLY A 7 -10.14 3.69 0.65
C GLY A 7 -9.38 4.31 1.82
N MET A 8 -9.92 5.36 2.41
CA MET A 8 -9.32 6.01 3.58
C MET A 8 -9.26 5.06 4.79
N LEU A 9 -10.31 4.28 4.99
CA LEU A 9 -10.33 3.28 6.05
C LEU A 9 -9.26 2.22 5.81
N GLY A 10 -9.10 1.74 4.58
CA GLY A 10 -8.08 0.77 4.23
C GLY A 10 -6.66 1.30 4.49
N GLU A 11 -6.40 2.56 4.14
CA GLU A 11 -5.10 3.18 4.40
C GLU A 11 -4.82 3.30 5.89
N LYS A 12 -5.83 3.65 6.68
CA LYS A 12 -5.71 3.71 8.14
C LYS A 12 -5.37 2.35 8.72
N ILE A 13 -6.05 1.30 8.25
CA ILE A 13 -5.81 -0.07 8.67
C ILE A 13 -4.39 -0.51 8.29
N ALA A 14 -3.96 -0.21 7.06
CA ALA A 14 -2.63 -0.55 6.58
C ALA A 14 -1.54 0.14 7.40
N ALA A 15 -1.73 1.43 7.73
CA ALA A 15 -0.79 2.17 8.56
C ALA A 15 -0.66 1.54 9.96
N LYS A 16 -1.78 1.18 10.57
CA LYS A 16 -1.79 0.53 11.87
C LYS A 16 -1.09 -0.84 11.83
N TYR A 17 -1.36 -1.60 10.78
CA TYR A 17 -0.72 -2.90 10.54
C TYR A 17 0.81 -2.74 10.44
N LEU A 18 1.28 -1.76 9.67
CA LEU A 18 2.70 -1.49 9.52
C LEU A 18 3.37 -1.10 10.83
N LYS A 19 2.71 -0.25 11.63
CA LYS A 19 3.22 0.13 12.96
C LYS A 19 3.38 -1.09 13.86
N LYS A 20 2.41 -1.98 13.87
CA LYS A 20 2.48 -3.22 14.65
C LYS A 20 3.57 -4.16 14.14
N SER A 21 3.89 -4.06 12.86
CA SER A 21 4.94 -4.86 12.23
C SER A 21 6.35 -4.26 12.38
N GLY A 22 6.48 -3.17 13.14
CA GLY A 22 7.77 -2.56 13.43
C GLY A 22 8.17 -1.44 12.51
N PHE A 23 7.26 -0.94 11.66
CA PHE A 23 7.55 0.18 10.78
C PHE A 23 7.09 1.50 11.37
N ARG A 24 7.85 2.55 11.10
CA ARG A 24 7.46 3.91 11.41
C ARG A 24 6.86 4.55 10.17
N ILE A 25 5.69 5.16 10.32
CA ILE A 25 5.03 5.86 9.22
C ILE A 25 5.67 7.24 9.07
N LEU A 26 6.21 7.53 7.90
CA LEU A 26 6.84 8.82 7.61
C LEU A 26 5.88 9.78 6.94
N GLU A 27 5.11 9.28 5.96
CA GLU A 27 4.16 10.10 5.20
C GLU A 27 2.92 9.28 4.87
N ARG A 28 1.80 9.98 4.74
CA ARG A 28 0.56 9.41 4.22
C ARG A 28 0.01 10.36 3.15
N ASN A 29 -0.49 9.78 2.05
CA ASN A 29 -1.10 10.55 0.95
C ASN A 29 -0.18 11.66 0.44
N LYS A 30 1.08 11.32 0.20
CA LYS A 30 2.07 12.27 -0.28
C LYS A 30 1.98 12.45 -1.78
N HIS A 31 1.77 13.69 -2.21
CA HIS A 31 1.63 14.02 -3.62
C HIS A 31 2.93 14.51 -4.23
N TYR A 32 3.21 14.04 -5.44
CA TYR A 32 4.28 14.54 -6.29
C TYR A 32 3.73 14.72 -7.69
N SER A 33 3.56 15.98 -8.13
CA SER A 33 3.01 16.28 -9.44
C SER A 33 1.66 15.60 -9.63
N HIS A 34 1.56 14.59 -10.50
CA HIS A 34 0.33 13.83 -10.76
C HIS A 34 0.27 12.48 -10.04
N ASN A 35 1.28 12.20 -9.21
CA ASN A 35 1.41 10.90 -8.57
C ASN A 35 1.22 11.02 -7.06
N GLU A 36 0.70 9.96 -6.45
CA GLU A 36 0.48 9.91 -5.01
C GLU A 36 1.07 8.65 -4.43
N LEU A 37 1.72 8.80 -3.28
CA LEU A 37 2.19 7.69 -2.47
C LEU A 37 1.22 7.55 -1.29
N ASP A 38 0.58 6.39 -1.18
CA ASP A 38 -0.39 6.16 -0.10
C ASP A 38 0.27 6.18 1.27
N ILE A 39 1.35 5.44 1.43
CA ILE A 39 2.12 5.39 2.68
C ILE A 39 3.60 5.32 2.34
N VAL A 40 4.40 6.11 3.07
CA VAL A 40 5.85 5.95 3.13
C VAL A 40 6.20 5.56 4.56
N ALA A 41 6.91 4.46 4.72
CA ALA A 41 7.24 3.91 6.02
C ALA A 41 8.68 3.42 6.03
N ARG A 42 9.23 3.21 7.23
CA ARG A 42 10.60 2.69 7.36
C ARG A 42 10.75 1.80 8.57
N ASN A 43 11.70 0.88 8.48
CA ASN A 43 12.26 0.23 9.63
C ASN A 43 13.78 0.43 9.59
N LYS A 44 14.53 -0.39 10.30
CA LYS A 44 15.99 -0.28 10.35
C LYS A 44 16.65 -0.50 8.99
N HIS A 45 16.08 -1.38 8.16
CA HIS A 45 16.71 -1.83 6.91
C HIS A 45 16.05 -1.28 5.65
N PHE A 46 14.75 -1.01 5.69
CA PHE A 46 13.96 -0.71 4.50
C PHE A 46 13.26 0.64 4.56
N LEU A 47 13.17 1.26 3.41
CA LEU A 47 12.32 2.42 3.15
C LEU A 47 11.20 1.92 2.23
N LEU A 48 10.00 1.83 2.76
CA LEU A 48 8.84 1.28 2.04
C LEU A 48 8.02 2.36 1.37
N PHE A 49 7.67 2.11 0.13
CA PHE A 49 6.65 2.88 -0.59
C PHE A 49 5.48 1.92 -0.79
N VAL A 50 4.37 2.19 -0.15
CA VAL A 50 3.26 1.23 -0.05
C VAL A 50 2.04 1.73 -0.80
N GLU A 51 1.56 0.90 -1.74
CA GLU A 51 0.26 1.07 -2.38
C GLU A 51 -0.76 0.28 -1.60
N VAL A 52 -1.85 0.91 -1.20
CA VAL A 52 -2.92 0.25 -0.45
C VAL A 52 -4.10 0.00 -1.38
N LYS A 53 -4.55 -1.24 -1.45
CA LYS A 53 -5.71 -1.67 -2.19
C LYS A 53 -6.78 -2.15 -1.22
N THR A 54 -7.91 -1.48 -1.20
CA THR A 54 -9.00 -1.83 -0.29
C THR A 54 -10.15 -2.44 -1.09
N ARG A 55 -10.61 -3.59 -0.64
CA ARG A 55 -11.71 -4.34 -1.27
C ARG A 55 -12.78 -4.64 -0.24
N SER A 56 -14.02 -4.50 -0.66
CA SER A 56 -15.19 -4.71 0.19
C SER A 56 -16.04 -5.82 -0.42
N PHE A 57 -16.39 -6.81 0.36
CA PHE A 57 -17.11 -8.00 -0.11
C PHE A 57 -18.32 -8.30 0.76
N SER A 58 -19.41 -8.78 0.13
CA SER A 58 -20.56 -9.29 0.84
C SER A 58 -20.26 -10.71 1.38
N GLY A 59 -21.04 -11.15 2.36
CA GLY A 59 -20.89 -12.51 2.90
C GLY A 59 -21.05 -13.59 1.83
N ILE A 60 -21.91 -13.36 0.83
CA ILE A 60 -22.13 -14.30 -0.26
C ILE A 60 -20.90 -14.42 -1.15
N GLU A 61 -20.30 -13.28 -1.49
CA GLU A 61 -19.06 -13.22 -2.27
C GLU A 61 -17.93 -13.95 -1.57
N LEU A 62 -17.84 -13.80 -0.24
CA LEU A 62 -16.82 -14.45 0.56
C LEU A 62 -16.98 -15.96 0.62
N GLN A 63 -18.23 -16.45 0.70
CA GLN A 63 -18.52 -17.89 0.74
C GLN A 63 -18.14 -18.57 -0.57
N ASN A 64 -18.28 -17.87 -1.68
CA ASN A 64 -17.97 -18.39 -3.00
C ASN A 64 -16.54 -18.13 -3.43
N ASP A 65 -15.77 -17.56 -2.55
CA ASP A 65 -14.44 -17.14 -2.89
C ASP A 65 -13.38 -18.16 -2.51
N TYR A 66 -12.99 -18.92 -3.50
CA TYR A 66 -11.77 -19.71 -3.45
C TYR A 66 -10.65 -18.88 -4.06
N GLY A 67 -10.30 -17.79 -3.35
CA GLY A 67 -9.24 -16.93 -3.81
C GLY A 67 -9.76 -15.72 -4.56
N ILE A 68 -10.08 -14.68 -3.81
CA ILE A 68 -10.19 -13.34 -4.37
C ILE A 68 -8.84 -13.05 -5.01
N PRO A 69 -8.75 -12.92 -6.33
CA PRO A 69 -7.47 -12.67 -6.96
C PRO A 69 -6.90 -11.34 -6.46
N SER A 70 -5.65 -11.37 -6.06
CA SER A 70 -4.91 -10.16 -5.72
C SER A 70 -5.04 -9.18 -6.87
N SER A 71 -5.38 -7.93 -6.58
CA SER A 71 -5.43 -6.89 -7.59
C SER A 71 -4.03 -6.57 -8.05
N ALA A 72 -3.69 -7.01 -9.25
CA ALA A 72 -2.40 -6.67 -9.82
C ALA A 72 -2.30 -5.16 -10.01
N VAL A 73 -1.20 -4.58 -9.60
CA VAL A 73 -0.89 -3.19 -9.90
C VAL A 73 -0.40 -3.16 -11.35
N THR A 74 -1.09 -2.39 -12.20
CA THR A 74 -0.74 -2.32 -13.63
C THR A 74 0.68 -1.77 -13.82
N ARG A 75 1.29 -2.08 -14.96
CA ARG A 75 2.59 -1.55 -15.32
C ARG A 75 2.64 -0.04 -15.29
N GLU A 76 1.59 0.58 -15.80
CA GLU A 76 1.46 2.03 -15.84
C GLU A 76 1.41 2.63 -14.45
N LYS A 77 0.64 2.02 -13.56
CA LYS A 77 0.58 2.43 -12.16
C LYS A 77 1.93 2.22 -11.46
N GLN A 78 2.60 1.11 -11.74
CA GLN A 78 3.95 0.85 -11.20
C GLN A 78 4.92 1.94 -11.59
N LYS A 79 4.90 2.37 -12.85
CA LYS A 79 5.77 3.47 -13.32
C LYS A 79 5.50 4.76 -12.58
N ARG A 80 4.23 5.09 -12.36
CA ARG A 80 3.85 6.31 -11.61
C ARG A 80 4.30 6.23 -10.16
N LEU A 81 4.14 5.07 -9.53
CA LEU A 81 4.59 4.88 -8.15
C LEU A 81 6.10 4.95 -8.03
N LEU A 82 6.83 4.38 -8.98
CA LEU A 82 8.29 4.46 -9.00
C LEU A 82 8.77 5.89 -9.20
N CYS A 83 8.10 6.67 -10.06
CA CYS A 83 8.40 8.09 -10.22
C CYS A 83 8.20 8.87 -8.93
N ALA A 84 7.10 8.64 -8.25
CA ALA A 84 6.81 9.32 -6.98
C ALA A 84 7.83 8.93 -5.90
N ALA A 85 8.20 7.65 -5.84
CA ALA A 85 9.22 7.16 -4.91
C ALA A 85 10.58 7.82 -5.19
N ARG A 86 10.94 7.96 -6.45
CA ARG A 86 12.17 8.63 -6.84
C ARG A 86 12.17 10.08 -6.40
N ASP A 87 11.07 10.79 -6.60
CA ASP A 87 10.94 12.18 -6.18
C ASP A 87 11.06 12.30 -4.66
N TYR A 88 10.45 11.38 -3.93
CA TYR A 88 10.60 11.33 -2.47
C TYR A 88 12.06 11.17 -2.07
N ILE A 89 12.76 10.24 -2.68
CA ILE A 89 14.18 9.96 -2.36
C ILE A 89 15.05 11.16 -2.68
N ARG A 90 14.80 11.85 -3.80
CA ARG A 90 15.55 13.07 -4.15
C ARG A 90 15.38 14.14 -3.07
N ALA A 91 14.19 14.28 -2.54
CA ALA A 91 13.90 15.32 -1.54
C ALA A 91 14.39 14.94 -0.14
N ASN A 92 14.34 13.68 0.22
CA ASN A 92 14.53 13.23 1.62
C ASN A 92 15.71 12.27 1.82
N GLY A 93 16.21 11.64 0.76
CA GLY A 93 17.22 10.60 0.84
C GLY A 93 16.64 9.28 1.34
N THR A 94 17.46 8.25 1.40
CA THR A 94 17.10 6.92 1.88
C THR A 94 17.53 6.66 3.33
N LYS A 95 18.44 7.47 3.85
CA LYS A 95 19.06 7.31 5.19
C LYS A 95 19.64 5.90 5.36
N ASN A 96 20.34 5.42 4.33
CA ASN A 96 21.00 4.11 4.31
C ASN A 96 20.03 2.92 4.37
N ARG A 97 18.78 3.13 3.93
CA ARG A 97 17.79 2.08 3.85
C ARG A 97 17.59 1.65 2.41
N GLN A 98 17.25 0.38 2.22
CA GLN A 98 16.94 -0.14 0.90
C GLN A 98 15.51 0.25 0.52
N PRO A 99 15.30 0.98 -0.58
CA PRO A 99 13.95 1.26 -1.07
C PRO A 99 13.24 -0.03 -1.47
N ARG A 100 11.96 -0.13 -1.15
CA ARG A 100 11.16 -1.30 -1.47
C ARG A 100 9.73 -0.88 -1.78
N MET A 101 9.17 -1.41 -2.87
CA MET A 101 7.79 -1.13 -3.28
C MET A 101 6.90 -2.27 -2.78
N ASP A 102 6.01 -1.97 -1.86
CA ASP A 102 5.10 -2.96 -1.28
C ASP A 102 3.65 -2.65 -1.67
N VAL A 103 2.82 -3.68 -1.71
CA VAL A 103 1.38 -3.55 -1.86
C VAL A 103 0.73 -4.18 -0.66
N ILE A 104 -0.21 -3.47 -0.04
CA ILE A 104 -1.02 -4.02 1.04
C ILE A 104 -2.47 -4.04 0.59
N GLU A 105 -3.04 -5.23 0.54
CA GLU A 105 -4.44 -5.44 0.20
C GLU A 105 -5.24 -5.62 1.49
N ILE A 106 -6.26 -4.79 1.65
CA ILE A 106 -7.15 -4.82 2.80
C ILE A 106 -8.51 -5.33 2.33
N TYR A 107 -8.94 -6.46 2.88
CA TYR A 107 -10.22 -7.08 2.56
C TYR A 107 -11.19 -6.86 3.72
N LEU A 108 -12.30 -6.19 3.42
CA LEU A 108 -13.31 -5.83 4.43
C LEU A 108 -14.64 -6.51 4.12
N GLU A 109 -15.39 -6.86 5.17
CA GLU A 109 -16.78 -7.25 5.02
C GLU A 109 -17.61 -5.98 4.73
N LYS A 110 -18.46 -6.04 3.71
CA LYS A 110 -19.15 -4.88 3.16
C LYS A 110 -20.02 -4.13 4.19
N ASP A 111 -20.78 -4.86 4.98
CA ASP A 111 -21.73 -4.24 5.90
C ASP A 111 -21.10 -3.83 7.22
N SER A 112 -20.38 -4.73 7.87
CA SER A 112 -19.79 -4.51 9.19
C SER A 112 -18.47 -3.74 9.14
N LYS A 113 -17.81 -3.69 7.96
CA LYS A 113 -16.46 -3.15 7.78
C LYS A 113 -15.39 -3.89 8.58
N LYS A 114 -15.70 -5.11 9.03
CA LYS A 114 -14.71 -5.93 9.72
C LYS A 114 -13.60 -6.34 8.75
N ILE A 115 -12.38 -6.39 9.27
CA ILE A 115 -11.23 -6.84 8.50
C ILE A 115 -11.32 -8.35 8.34
N ILE A 116 -11.39 -8.80 7.09
CA ILE A 116 -11.41 -10.22 6.77
C ILE A 116 -9.98 -10.73 6.62
N LYS A 117 -9.16 -9.95 5.94
CA LYS A 117 -7.80 -10.36 5.59
C LYS A 117 -6.95 -9.14 5.27
N ILE A 118 -5.70 -9.19 5.66
CA ILE A 118 -4.67 -8.25 5.21
C ILE A 118 -3.63 -9.08 4.47
N ASN A 119 -3.39 -8.72 3.21
CA ASN A 119 -2.39 -9.38 2.39
C ASN A 119 -1.27 -8.39 2.08
N HIS A 120 -0.10 -8.62 2.65
CA HIS A 120 1.05 -7.75 2.46
C HIS A 120 2.00 -8.41 1.44
N ILE A 121 2.10 -7.80 0.27
CA ILE A 121 2.99 -8.25 -0.79
C ILE A 121 4.25 -7.42 -0.71
N GLU A 122 5.29 -8.01 -0.13
CA GLU A 122 6.58 -7.34 0.01
C GLU A 122 7.32 -7.36 -1.31
N ASN A 123 7.99 -6.26 -1.63
CA ASN A 123 8.78 -6.12 -2.84
C ASN A 123 7.98 -6.53 -4.08
N ALA A 124 6.79 -5.95 -4.21
CA ALA A 124 5.80 -6.33 -5.21
C ALA A 124 6.27 -6.07 -6.63
N PHE A 125 7.09 -5.05 -6.84
CA PHE A 125 7.70 -4.77 -8.13
C PHE A 125 9.03 -4.07 -7.95
N GLY A 126 9.86 -4.12 -9.00
CA GLY A 126 11.28 -3.82 -8.89
C GLY A 126 11.63 -2.35 -8.76
N VAL A 127 12.61 -2.08 -7.88
CA VAL A 127 13.18 -0.76 -7.64
C VAL A 127 14.63 -0.71 -8.12
N LYS A 128 15.27 -1.86 -8.25
CA LYS A 128 16.74 -1.97 -8.47
C LYS A 128 17.26 -1.21 -9.67
N SER A 129 16.53 -1.23 -10.78
CA SER A 129 16.96 -0.56 -12.00
C SER A 129 16.56 0.91 -12.06
N THR A 130 15.83 1.38 -11.06
CA THR A 130 15.24 2.72 -11.01
C THR A 130 16.05 3.66 -10.13
N PHE A 131 16.67 3.13 -9.11
CA PHE A 131 17.47 3.87 -8.14
C PHE A 131 18.95 3.38 -8.17
#